data_7db4ff860b4c9ce5735bfd3183d31760
#
_entry.id   7db4ff860b4c9ce5735bfd3183d31760
#
_cell.length_a   1.000
_cell.length_b   1.000
_cell.length_c   1.000
_cell.angle_alpha   90.00
_cell.angle_beta   90.00
_cell.angle_gamma   90.00
#
_symmetry.space_group_name_H-M   'P 1'
#
loop_
_entity.id
_entity.type
_entity.pdbx_description
1 polymer ?
#
loop_
_entity_poly.entity_id
_entity_poly.type
_entity_poly.pdbx_seq_one_letter_code
_entity_poly.pdbx_strand_id
1 'polypeptide(L)'
;LWLIVQPMVVENRISANLPTEMVADDSARALVMADVRRVAGGLDQAVAVGAMTEDEAGLLTTGESDVRARLAEVGVALGSTVTPEVLSAAQDYRAMTSWGAAARTILLLVVAVVGLFWGVSRAHKSFRARNAVERVVLGLLALASSIAVLTTFGIIWSMASETYDFFTKYPIQDFFFSLTWSPNFRGNSDLGMIPLLWGTLYISVVSLLVAVPIGLFTAIYLAEYASRPVRNWVKPLIEIIAGIPTVVFGIFALVTVGPALRDWFAEPLGLGNSGSSVMTAGIVIGILNVPFISSLSDDIINAVPQALRDGSYGLGATQSETVKQVVFPAALPGIVGAILMAASRAIGETMIVVMAAGLAASLTLNPLDSV
;
A
#
# COMPACT_ATOMS: atom_id res chain seq x y z
N LEU A 1 13.06 -4.74 -16.98
CA LEU A 1 14.40 -5.25 -16.64
C LEU A 1 15.48 -4.23 -17.00
N TRP A 2 15.54 -3.70 -18.23
CA TRP A 2 16.54 -2.70 -18.65
C TRP A 2 16.49 -1.41 -17.81
N LEU A 3 15.30 -0.91 -17.48
CA LEU A 3 15.11 0.29 -16.63
C LEU A 3 15.67 0.13 -15.21
N ILE A 4 15.82 -1.10 -14.73
CA ILE A 4 16.39 -1.40 -13.42
C ILE A 4 17.90 -1.69 -13.52
N VAL A 5 18.29 -2.46 -14.52
CA VAL A 5 19.69 -2.93 -14.66
C VAL A 5 20.61 -1.82 -15.16
N GLN A 6 20.17 -0.99 -16.13
CA GLN A 6 20.99 0.07 -16.69
C GLN A 6 21.50 1.07 -15.66
N PRO A 7 20.64 1.68 -14.77
CA PRO A 7 21.12 2.59 -13.74
C PRO A 7 22.15 1.93 -12.82
N MET A 8 21.91 0.70 -12.39
CA MET A 8 22.84 -0.04 -11.51
C MET A 8 24.21 -0.27 -12.16
N VAL A 9 24.22 -0.65 -13.45
CA VAL A 9 25.47 -0.88 -14.18
C VAL A 9 26.22 0.43 -14.38
N VAL A 10 25.53 1.51 -14.76
CA VAL A 10 26.12 2.84 -14.94
C VAL A 10 26.71 3.36 -13.63
N GLU A 11 25.94 3.30 -12.54
CA GLU A 11 26.39 3.75 -11.22
C GLU A 11 27.59 2.93 -10.72
N ASN A 12 27.58 1.61 -10.87
CA ASN A 12 28.70 0.77 -10.47
C ASN A 12 29.96 1.10 -11.27
N ARG A 13 29.85 1.35 -12.58
CA ARG A 13 30.99 1.65 -13.43
C ARG A 13 31.58 3.02 -13.15
N ILE A 14 30.72 4.02 -12.92
CA ILE A 14 31.17 5.37 -12.59
C ILE A 14 31.78 5.42 -11.20
N SER A 15 31.17 4.77 -10.22
CA SER A 15 31.74 4.71 -8.86
C SER A 15 33.09 3.97 -8.80
N ALA A 16 33.34 3.03 -9.71
CA ALA A 16 34.64 2.36 -9.81
C ALA A 16 35.75 3.26 -10.40
N ASN A 17 35.38 4.30 -11.14
CA ASN A 17 36.31 5.26 -11.73
C ASN A 17 36.59 6.48 -10.82
N LEU A 18 35.82 6.66 -9.74
CA LEU A 18 36.03 7.75 -8.78
C LEU A 18 37.19 7.41 -7.81
N PRO A 19 37.89 8.43 -7.30
CA PRO A 19 38.93 8.25 -6.29
C PRO A 19 38.41 7.51 -5.07
N THR A 20 39.22 6.59 -4.54
CA THR A 20 38.85 5.75 -3.38
C THR A 20 38.49 6.54 -2.12
N GLU A 21 39.04 7.74 -1.99
CA GLU A 21 38.77 8.66 -0.88
C GLU A 21 37.32 9.20 -0.91
N MET A 22 36.72 9.36 -2.11
CA MET A 22 35.34 9.83 -2.31
C MET A 22 34.30 8.72 -2.15
N VAL A 23 34.72 7.46 -2.17
CA VAL A 23 33.85 6.26 -2.16
C VAL A 23 34.24 5.35 -0.98
N ALA A 24 34.73 5.94 0.12
CA ALA A 24 35.27 5.21 1.27
C ALA A 24 34.26 4.29 1.97
N ASP A 25 32.98 4.68 1.98
CA ASP A 25 31.87 3.89 2.50
C ASP A 25 30.61 4.05 1.63
N ASP A 26 29.59 3.22 1.88
CA ASP A 26 28.34 3.23 1.11
C ASP A 26 27.60 4.57 1.23
N SER A 27 27.72 5.28 2.33
CA SER A 27 27.08 6.58 2.55
C SER A 27 27.78 7.68 1.75
N ALA A 28 29.10 7.72 1.75
CA ALA A 28 29.91 8.64 0.94
C ALA A 28 29.67 8.40 -0.54
N ARG A 29 29.66 7.13 -0.96
CA ARG A 29 29.34 6.73 -2.34
C ARG A 29 27.96 7.23 -2.78
N ALA A 30 26.93 7.08 -1.95
CA ALA A 30 25.58 7.52 -2.25
C ALA A 30 25.48 9.04 -2.43
N LEU A 31 26.19 9.82 -1.59
CA LEU A 31 26.25 11.28 -1.67
C LEU A 31 26.95 11.74 -2.96
N VAL A 32 28.14 11.20 -3.26
CA VAL A 32 28.88 11.56 -4.47
C VAL A 32 28.06 11.20 -5.73
N MET A 33 27.43 10.02 -5.77
CA MET A 33 26.58 9.63 -6.90
C MET A 33 25.32 10.51 -7.02
N ALA A 34 24.77 11.04 -5.91
CA ALA A 34 23.70 12.02 -5.95
C ALA A 34 24.14 13.34 -6.58
N ASP A 35 25.36 13.82 -6.24
CA ASP A 35 25.95 15.02 -6.86
C ASP A 35 26.25 14.80 -8.34
N VAL A 36 26.85 13.67 -8.73
CA VAL A 36 27.08 13.29 -10.14
C VAL A 36 25.77 13.32 -10.94
N ARG A 37 24.68 12.70 -10.42
CA ARG A 37 23.37 12.72 -11.09
C ARG A 37 22.79 14.11 -11.19
N ARG A 38 22.98 14.95 -10.18
CA ARG A 38 22.47 16.33 -10.16
C ARG A 38 23.22 17.20 -11.17
N VAL A 39 24.54 17.09 -11.27
CA VAL A 39 25.36 17.79 -12.26
C VAL A 39 25.02 17.30 -13.65
N ALA A 40 24.91 15.98 -13.88
CA ALA A 40 24.51 15.42 -15.17
C ALA A 40 23.13 15.90 -15.63
N GLY A 41 22.13 15.87 -14.73
CA GLY A 41 20.79 16.40 -15.02
C GLY A 41 20.79 17.91 -15.29
N GLY A 42 21.63 18.67 -14.59
CA GLY A 42 21.82 20.10 -14.86
C GLY A 42 22.41 20.40 -16.23
N LEU A 43 23.40 19.62 -16.66
CA LEU A 43 23.96 19.70 -18.01
C LEU A 43 22.93 19.36 -19.08
N ASP A 44 22.12 18.30 -18.87
CA ASP A 44 21.03 17.94 -19.78
C ASP A 44 19.99 19.05 -19.88
N GLN A 45 19.64 19.68 -18.78
CA GLN A 45 18.70 20.81 -18.75
C GLN A 45 19.27 22.03 -19.47
N ALA A 46 20.56 22.34 -19.28
CA ALA A 46 21.23 23.44 -19.97
C ALA A 46 21.26 23.25 -21.50
N VAL A 47 21.47 22.03 -21.94
CA VAL A 47 21.39 21.69 -23.37
C VAL A 47 19.95 21.77 -23.88
N ALA A 48 18.98 21.28 -23.13
CA ALA A 48 17.57 21.29 -23.53
C ALA A 48 16.98 22.71 -23.66
N VAL A 49 17.43 23.65 -22.83
CA VAL A 49 17.02 25.08 -22.89
C VAL A 49 17.83 25.87 -23.92
N GLY A 50 18.87 25.28 -24.53
CA GLY A 50 19.73 25.93 -25.48
C GLY A 50 20.75 26.89 -24.88
N ALA A 51 20.99 26.81 -23.58
CA ALA A 51 22.00 27.62 -22.87
C ALA A 51 23.42 27.08 -23.12
N MET A 52 23.54 25.86 -23.65
CA MET A 52 24.80 25.18 -23.91
C MET A 52 24.60 24.15 -25.05
N THR A 53 25.62 23.99 -25.88
CA THR A 53 25.61 22.89 -26.90
C THR A 53 26.00 21.55 -26.28
N GLU A 54 25.65 20.45 -26.95
CA GLU A 54 26.02 19.09 -26.50
C GLU A 54 27.54 18.91 -26.39
N ASP A 55 28.29 19.46 -27.36
CA ASP A 55 29.75 19.41 -27.39
C ASP A 55 30.37 20.24 -26.26
N GLU A 56 29.82 21.42 -25.97
CA GLU A 56 30.25 22.26 -24.84
C GLU A 56 30.02 21.55 -23.49
N ALA A 57 28.86 20.90 -23.31
CA ALA A 57 28.55 20.17 -22.10
C ALA A 57 29.50 18.98 -21.88
N GLY A 58 29.96 18.34 -22.98
CA GLY A 58 30.93 17.23 -22.94
C GLY A 58 32.39 17.64 -22.71
N LEU A 59 32.75 18.87 -23.09
CA LEU A 59 34.14 19.39 -23.02
C LEU A 59 34.34 20.37 -21.86
N LEU A 60 33.31 20.65 -21.05
CA LEU A 60 33.39 21.62 -19.95
C LEU A 60 34.44 21.19 -18.92
N THR A 61 35.30 22.13 -18.54
CA THR A 61 36.32 21.92 -17.52
C THR A 61 36.14 22.90 -16.36
N THR A 62 36.44 22.48 -15.15
CA THR A 62 36.30 23.32 -13.93
C THR A 62 37.29 24.50 -13.87
N GLY A 63 38.32 24.53 -14.74
CA GLY A 63 39.32 25.58 -14.79
C GLY A 63 38.97 26.80 -15.63
N GLU A 64 38.04 26.69 -16.57
CA GLU A 64 37.71 27.75 -17.55
C GLU A 64 36.38 28.45 -17.27
N SER A 65 35.49 27.87 -16.47
CA SER A 65 34.21 28.45 -16.12
C SER A 65 33.68 27.96 -14.77
N ASP A 66 33.01 28.85 -14.04
CA ASP A 66 32.29 28.42 -12.83
C ASP A 66 31.02 27.60 -13.25
N VAL A 67 31.19 26.27 -13.30
CA VAL A 67 30.14 25.33 -13.65
C VAL A 67 28.89 25.53 -12.80
N ARG A 68 29.09 25.89 -11.51
CA ARG A 68 28.00 26.14 -10.58
C ARG A 68 27.18 27.38 -10.97
N ALA A 69 27.85 28.46 -11.37
CA ALA A 69 27.17 29.70 -11.82
C ALA A 69 26.34 29.44 -13.11
N ARG A 70 26.91 28.74 -14.07
CA ARG A 70 26.22 28.35 -15.32
C ARG A 70 25.01 27.45 -15.09
N LEU A 71 25.11 26.47 -14.19
CA LEU A 71 23.99 25.61 -13.87
C LEU A 71 22.93 26.32 -13.03
N ALA A 72 23.30 27.31 -12.21
CA ALA A 72 22.35 28.14 -11.49
C ALA A 72 21.49 29.01 -12.42
N GLU A 73 22.05 29.50 -13.55
CA GLU A 73 21.30 30.27 -14.55
C GLU A 73 20.16 29.48 -15.20
N VAL A 74 20.30 28.14 -15.28
CA VAL A 74 19.26 27.22 -15.76
C VAL A 74 18.39 26.64 -14.63
N GLY A 75 18.48 27.21 -13.41
CA GLY A 75 17.64 26.83 -12.28
C GLY A 75 18.11 25.60 -11.48
N VAL A 76 19.32 25.11 -11.74
CA VAL A 76 19.89 23.96 -11.01
C VAL A 76 20.78 24.46 -9.89
N ALA A 77 20.27 24.41 -8.65
CA ALA A 77 21.05 24.75 -7.46
C ALA A 77 21.92 23.56 -7.01
N LEU A 78 23.24 23.75 -7.00
CA LEU A 78 24.20 22.78 -6.48
C LEU A 78 24.60 23.16 -5.03
N GLY A 79 24.51 22.18 -4.12
CA GLY A 79 24.81 22.39 -2.70
C GLY A 79 26.31 22.49 -2.38
N SER A 80 27.19 21.95 -3.23
CA SER A 80 28.66 21.92 -3.09
C SER A 80 29.36 22.48 -4.32
N THR A 81 30.67 22.78 -4.20
CA THR A 81 31.53 23.10 -5.34
C THR A 81 31.72 21.84 -6.19
N VAL A 82 31.58 21.99 -7.52
CA VAL A 82 31.78 20.86 -8.44
C VAL A 82 33.30 20.64 -8.60
N THR A 83 33.77 19.51 -8.12
CA THR A 83 35.16 19.10 -8.33
C THR A 83 35.37 18.54 -9.74
N PRO A 84 36.59 18.58 -10.30
CA PRO A 84 36.89 18.03 -11.63
C PRO A 84 36.46 16.56 -11.78
N GLU A 85 36.62 15.78 -10.73
CA GLU A 85 36.27 14.35 -10.69
C GLU A 85 34.76 14.14 -10.78
N VAL A 86 33.97 14.96 -10.09
CA VAL A 86 32.50 14.91 -10.13
C VAL A 86 31.99 15.37 -11.51
N LEU A 87 32.62 16.40 -12.10
CA LEU A 87 32.25 16.86 -13.43
C LEU A 87 32.52 15.81 -14.51
N SER A 88 33.73 15.24 -14.51
CA SER A 88 34.06 14.17 -15.46
C SER A 88 33.15 12.93 -15.30
N ALA A 89 32.87 12.54 -14.06
CA ALA A 89 31.94 11.47 -13.74
C ALA A 89 30.50 11.78 -14.22
N ALA A 90 30.08 13.03 -14.14
CA ALA A 90 28.76 13.46 -14.64
C ALA A 90 28.68 13.45 -16.18
N GLN A 91 29.75 13.83 -16.85
CA GLN A 91 29.85 13.73 -18.32
C GLN A 91 29.83 12.26 -18.78
N ASP A 92 30.59 11.38 -18.11
CA ASP A 92 30.56 9.94 -18.36
C ASP A 92 29.17 9.35 -18.09
N TYR A 93 28.52 9.79 -17.03
CA TYR A 93 27.14 9.37 -16.70
C TYR A 93 26.15 9.74 -17.82
N ARG A 94 26.23 10.97 -18.34
CA ARG A 94 25.42 11.41 -19.48
C ARG A 94 25.68 10.56 -20.72
N ALA A 95 26.94 10.38 -21.09
CA ALA A 95 27.32 9.57 -22.25
C ALA A 95 26.81 8.13 -22.13
N MET A 96 26.97 7.48 -20.97
CA MET A 96 26.49 6.12 -20.74
C MET A 96 24.96 6.03 -20.72
N THR A 97 24.25 7.01 -20.18
CA THR A 97 22.79 7.02 -20.15
C THR A 97 22.20 7.27 -21.53
N SER A 98 22.79 8.14 -22.35
CA SER A 98 22.37 8.39 -23.74
C SER A 98 22.61 7.15 -24.61
N TRP A 99 23.77 6.54 -24.52
CA TRP A 99 24.08 5.25 -25.18
C TRP A 99 23.10 4.15 -24.70
N GLY A 100 22.77 4.07 -23.43
CA GLY A 100 21.83 3.13 -22.89
C GLY A 100 20.40 3.35 -23.39
N ALA A 101 20.00 4.59 -23.59
CA ALA A 101 18.70 4.93 -24.19
C ALA A 101 18.65 4.51 -25.67
N ALA A 102 19.70 4.80 -26.44
CA ALA A 102 19.80 4.37 -27.82
C ALA A 102 19.84 2.84 -27.96
N ALA A 103 20.63 2.16 -27.12
CA ALA A 103 20.69 0.69 -27.09
C ALA A 103 19.35 0.06 -26.76
N ARG A 104 18.58 0.65 -25.82
CA ARG A 104 17.21 0.22 -25.49
C ARG A 104 16.29 0.33 -26.70
N THR A 105 16.31 1.46 -27.41
CA THR A 105 15.47 1.69 -28.58
C THR A 105 15.82 0.68 -29.71
N ILE A 106 17.12 0.49 -29.98
CA ILE A 106 17.58 -0.49 -30.95
C ILE A 106 17.15 -1.91 -30.54
N LEU A 107 17.34 -2.30 -29.28
CA LEU A 107 16.92 -3.60 -28.78
C LEU A 107 15.41 -3.82 -28.94
N LEU A 108 14.58 -2.82 -28.61
CA LEU A 108 13.14 -2.89 -28.79
C LEU A 108 12.75 -3.06 -30.26
N LEU A 109 13.40 -2.30 -31.17
CA LEU A 109 13.18 -2.44 -32.62
C LEU A 109 13.60 -3.81 -33.14
N VAL A 110 14.76 -4.31 -32.73
CA VAL A 110 15.23 -5.65 -33.11
C VAL A 110 14.25 -6.72 -32.60
N VAL A 111 13.85 -6.66 -31.35
CA VAL A 111 12.86 -7.62 -30.77
C VAL A 111 11.52 -7.54 -31.50
N ALA A 112 11.08 -6.33 -31.85
CA ALA A 112 9.84 -6.13 -32.62
C ALA A 112 9.91 -6.71 -34.01
N VAL A 113 11.01 -6.46 -34.72
CA VAL A 113 11.23 -6.99 -36.10
C VAL A 113 11.38 -8.50 -36.07
N VAL A 114 12.20 -9.05 -35.17
CA VAL A 114 12.35 -10.50 -35.00
C VAL A 114 11.05 -11.16 -34.62
N GLY A 115 10.31 -10.55 -33.69
CA GLY A 115 8.98 -11.03 -33.27
C GLY A 115 7.96 -11.01 -34.42
N LEU A 116 7.94 -9.93 -35.22
CA LEU A 116 7.12 -9.83 -36.41
C LEU A 116 7.46 -10.92 -37.43
N PHE A 117 8.76 -11.04 -37.76
CA PHE A 117 9.24 -12.05 -38.71
C PHE A 117 8.93 -13.47 -38.25
N TRP A 118 9.17 -13.76 -36.96
CA TRP A 118 8.84 -15.04 -36.36
C TRP A 118 7.31 -15.30 -36.34
N GLY A 119 6.51 -14.29 -36.03
CA GLY A 119 5.05 -14.37 -36.08
C GLY A 119 4.50 -14.65 -37.48
N VAL A 120 5.00 -13.91 -38.50
CA VAL A 120 4.61 -14.10 -39.90
C VAL A 120 5.07 -15.47 -40.40
N SER A 121 6.30 -15.93 -40.07
CA SER A 121 6.80 -17.25 -40.47
C SER A 121 6.00 -18.42 -39.88
N ARG A 122 5.33 -18.19 -38.73
CA ARG A 122 4.46 -19.19 -38.08
C ARG A 122 2.99 -19.13 -38.53
N ALA A 123 2.60 -18.11 -39.30
CA ALA A 123 1.21 -17.91 -39.78
C ALA A 123 0.92 -18.86 -40.98
N HIS A 124 0.68 -20.15 -40.68
CA HIS A 124 0.27 -21.15 -41.66
C HIS A 124 -1.16 -21.60 -41.43
N LYS A 125 -1.82 -22.12 -42.46
CA LYS A 125 -3.21 -22.63 -42.37
C LYS A 125 -3.37 -23.75 -41.33
N SER A 126 -2.33 -24.49 -41.00
CA SER A 126 -2.32 -25.58 -40.00
C SER A 126 -1.91 -25.13 -38.59
N PHE A 127 -1.52 -23.86 -38.39
CA PHE A 127 -1.05 -23.36 -37.09
C PHE A 127 -2.23 -23.17 -36.14
N ARG A 128 -2.25 -23.99 -35.10
CA ARG A 128 -3.26 -23.91 -34.04
C ARG A 128 -2.86 -22.83 -33.03
N ALA A 129 -3.03 -21.55 -33.43
CA ALA A 129 -2.64 -20.38 -32.64
C ALA A 129 -3.24 -20.41 -31.22
N ARG A 130 -4.51 -20.78 -31.08
CA ARG A 130 -5.19 -20.89 -29.78
C ARG A 130 -4.44 -21.81 -28.82
N ASN A 131 -4.09 -23.01 -29.25
CA ASN A 131 -3.38 -23.97 -28.39
C ASN A 131 -1.96 -23.53 -28.05
N ALA A 132 -1.29 -22.77 -28.93
CA ALA A 132 0.02 -22.21 -28.66
C ALA A 132 -0.06 -21.06 -27.64
N VAL A 133 -0.98 -20.13 -27.82
CA VAL A 133 -1.24 -19.03 -26.90
C VAL A 133 -1.64 -19.57 -25.52
N GLU A 134 -2.59 -20.54 -25.48
CA GLU A 134 -3.03 -21.14 -24.23
C GLU A 134 -1.89 -21.78 -23.44
N ARG A 135 -0.99 -22.51 -24.09
CA ARG A 135 0.21 -23.08 -23.43
C ARG A 135 1.15 -22.01 -22.87
N VAL A 136 1.36 -20.92 -23.61
CA VAL A 136 2.19 -19.80 -23.15
C VAL A 136 1.54 -19.11 -21.97
N VAL A 137 0.24 -18.82 -22.06
CA VAL A 137 -0.52 -18.20 -20.96
C VAL A 137 -0.51 -19.08 -19.72
N LEU A 138 -0.77 -20.39 -19.86
CA LEU A 138 -0.69 -21.34 -18.74
C LEU A 138 0.71 -21.40 -18.15
N GLY A 139 1.75 -21.39 -19.00
CA GLY A 139 3.13 -21.34 -18.53
C GLY A 139 3.45 -20.06 -17.75
N LEU A 140 2.99 -18.90 -18.24
CA LEU A 140 3.17 -17.62 -17.54
C LEU A 140 2.38 -17.58 -16.23
N LEU A 141 1.15 -18.11 -16.21
CA LEU A 141 0.36 -18.21 -14.99
C LEU A 141 1.01 -19.14 -13.96
N ALA A 142 1.51 -20.31 -14.43
CA ALA A 142 2.24 -21.24 -13.56
C ALA A 142 3.51 -20.60 -13.00
N LEU A 143 4.26 -19.87 -13.82
CA LEU A 143 5.46 -19.14 -13.39
C LEU A 143 5.11 -18.06 -12.35
N ALA A 144 4.09 -17.22 -12.63
CA ALA A 144 3.65 -16.19 -11.71
C ALA A 144 3.16 -16.78 -10.38
N SER A 145 2.37 -17.85 -10.44
CA SER A 145 1.92 -18.59 -9.26
C SER A 145 3.09 -19.18 -8.46
N SER A 146 4.08 -19.76 -9.15
CA SER A 146 5.28 -20.30 -8.49
C SER A 146 6.08 -19.21 -7.78
N ILE A 147 6.25 -18.04 -8.41
CA ILE A 147 6.91 -16.88 -7.77
C ILE A 147 6.14 -16.45 -6.52
N ALA A 148 4.82 -16.33 -6.59
CA ALA A 148 3.99 -15.97 -5.45
C ALA A 148 4.14 -16.98 -4.27
N VAL A 149 4.11 -18.27 -4.57
CA VAL A 149 4.31 -19.34 -3.56
C VAL A 149 5.70 -19.28 -2.96
N LEU A 150 6.75 -19.13 -3.78
CA LEU A 150 8.13 -19.01 -3.30
C LEU A 150 8.33 -17.75 -2.44
N THR A 151 7.72 -16.63 -2.84
CA THR A 151 7.77 -15.39 -2.06
C THR A 151 7.10 -15.58 -0.69
N THR A 152 5.91 -16.19 -0.68
CA THR A 152 5.21 -16.50 0.58
C THR A 152 6.05 -17.40 1.48
N PHE A 153 6.66 -18.46 0.92
CA PHE A 153 7.56 -19.33 1.67
C PHE A 153 8.77 -18.55 2.20
N GLY A 154 9.37 -17.68 1.37
CA GLY A 154 10.50 -16.83 1.78
C GLY A 154 10.13 -15.88 2.93
N ILE A 155 8.94 -15.27 2.90
CA ILE A 155 8.43 -14.43 3.98
C ILE A 155 8.27 -15.25 5.28
N ILE A 156 7.61 -16.41 5.21
CA ILE A 156 7.42 -17.29 6.38
C ILE A 156 8.77 -17.71 6.97
N TRP A 157 9.73 -18.08 6.11
CA TRP A 157 11.07 -18.48 6.54
C TRP A 157 11.82 -17.33 7.22
N SER A 158 11.81 -16.14 6.61
CA SER A 158 12.43 -14.95 7.20
C SER A 158 11.83 -14.60 8.55
N MET A 159 10.49 -14.57 8.63
CA MET A 159 9.80 -14.31 9.90
C MET A 159 10.10 -15.35 10.98
N ALA A 160 10.18 -16.63 10.60
CA ALA A 160 10.49 -17.71 11.54
C ALA A 160 11.93 -17.59 12.06
N SER A 161 12.89 -17.30 11.18
CA SER A 161 14.29 -17.14 11.58
C SER A 161 14.49 -15.91 12.49
N GLU A 162 13.88 -14.78 12.17
CA GLU A 162 13.94 -13.57 13.00
C GLU A 162 13.25 -13.78 14.35
N THR A 163 12.13 -14.50 14.36
CA THR A 163 11.44 -14.86 15.60
C THR A 163 12.30 -15.75 16.49
N TYR A 164 12.99 -16.71 15.89
CA TYR A 164 13.94 -17.56 16.63
C TYR A 164 15.08 -16.72 17.25
N ASP A 165 15.69 -15.84 16.46
CA ASP A 165 16.75 -14.94 16.93
C ASP A 165 16.25 -13.97 18.03
N PHE A 166 15.03 -13.49 17.93
CA PHE A 166 14.40 -12.66 18.95
C PHE A 166 14.28 -13.42 20.27
N PHE A 167 13.72 -14.64 20.28
CA PHE A 167 13.54 -15.42 21.49
C PHE A 167 14.84 -16.02 22.07
N THR A 168 15.95 -15.97 21.35
CA THR A 168 17.27 -16.24 21.96
C THR A 168 17.76 -15.10 22.87
N LYS A 169 17.23 -13.86 22.62
CA LYS A 169 17.64 -12.64 23.32
C LYS A 169 16.62 -12.16 24.36
N TYR A 170 15.34 -12.45 24.13
CA TYR A 170 14.23 -12.03 24.97
C TYR A 170 13.44 -13.22 25.51
N PRO A 171 13.16 -13.29 26.82
CA PRO A 171 12.46 -14.43 27.43
C PRO A 171 11.04 -14.57 26.90
N ILE A 172 10.66 -15.78 26.48
CA ILE A 172 9.32 -16.08 25.95
C ILE A 172 8.23 -15.71 26.95
N GLN A 173 8.44 -15.96 28.25
CA GLN A 173 7.46 -15.69 29.29
C GLN A 173 7.18 -14.19 29.42
N ASP A 174 8.23 -13.36 29.39
CA ASP A 174 8.09 -11.92 29.49
C ASP A 174 7.39 -11.35 28.26
N PHE A 175 7.65 -11.88 27.08
CA PHE A 175 6.98 -11.48 25.86
C PHE A 175 5.46 -11.76 25.90
N PHE A 176 5.05 -12.99 26.26
CA PHE A 176 3.64 -13.38 26.22
C PHE A 176 2.81 -12.92 27.43
N PHE A 177 3.41 -12.69 28.59
CA PHE A 177 2.68 -12.42 29.82
C PHE A 177 2.94 -11.04 30.44
N SER A 178 3.88 -10.27 29.89
CA SER A 178 4.08 -8.89 30.38
C SER A 178 2.91 -7.98 30.02
N LEU A 179 2.54 -7.11 30.95
CA LEU A 179 1.47 -6.11 30.82
C LEU A 179 1.98 -4.75 30.36
N THR A 180 3.30 -4.63 30.10
CA THR A 180 3.93 -3.39 29.70
C THR A 180 4.52 -3.51 28.32
N TRP A 181 4.26 -2.49 27.48
CA TRP A 181 4.87 -2.31 26.17
C TRP A 181 5.62 -1.00 26.15
N SER A 182 6.95 -1.06 26.24
CA SER A 182 7.83 0.11 26.24
C SER A 182 9.11 -0.20 25.45
N PRO A 183 9.07 -0.17 24.12
CA PRO A 183 10.24 -0.38 23.28
C PRO A 183 11.21 0.77 23.44
N ASN A 184 12.44 0.48 23.88
CA ASN A 184 13.50 1.46 24.10
C ASN A 184 14.78 1.04 23.36
N PHE A 185 15.24 1.86 22.42
CA PHE A 185 16.47 1.59 21.64
C PHE A 185 17.76 1.69 22.47
N ARG A 186 17.67 2.21 23.69
CA ARG A 186 18.85 2.37 24.59
C ARG A 186 19.08 1.19 25.55
N GLY A 187 18.38 0.10 25.39
CA GLY A 187 18.38 -1.05 26.29
C GLY A 187 17.27 -0.98 27.34
N ASN A 188 16.94 -2.12 27.96
CA ASN A 188 15.83 -2.26 28.93
C ASN A 188 14.45 -1.99 28.30
N SER A 189 14.16 -2.72 27.22
CA SER A 189 12.83 -2.69 26.60
C SER A 189 11.92 -3.71 27.26
N ASP A 190 10.74 -3.27 27.68
CA ASP A 190 9.64 -4.16 28.06
C ASP A 190 8.74 -4.39 26.84
N LEU A 191 8.73 -5.62 26.32
CA LEU A 191 8.05 -5.97 25.08
C LEU A 191 6.92 -6.97 25.34
N GLY A 192 5.95 -6.58 26.19
CA GLY A 192 4.79 -7.41 26.48
C GLY A 192 3.77 -7.38 25.35
N MET A 193 3.28 -8.55 24.92
CA MET A 193 2.32 -8.67 23.83
C MET A 193 0.87 -8.36 24.27
N ILE A 194 0.55 -8.47 25.57
CA ILE A 194 -0.82 -8.31 26.07
C ILE A 194 -1.42 -6.94 25.75
N PRO A 195 -0.70 -5.81 25.93
CA PRO A 195 -1.26 -4.48 25.58
C PRO A 195 -1.57 -4.35 24.08
N LEU A 196 -0.75 -4.94 23.21
CA LEU A 196 -0.98 -4.93 21.76
C LEU A 196 -2.23 -5.74 21.39
N LEU A 197 -2.38 -6.93 21.95
CA LEU A 197 -3.58 -7.75 21.73
C LEU A 197 -4.83 -7.07 22.25
N TRP A 198 -4.75 -6.46 23.44
CA TRP A 198 -5.85 -5.71 24.02
C TRP A 198 -6.30 -4.57 23.13
N GLY A 199 -5.37 -3.70 22.69
CA GLY A 199 -5.66 -2.59 21.79
C GLY A 199 -6.32 -3.04 20.49
N THR A 200 -5.76 -4.08 19.86
CA THR A 200 -6.30 -4.63 18.61
C THR A 200 -7.73 -5.17 18.77
N LEU A 201 -7.97 -5.95 19.81
CA LEU A 201 -9.31 -6.51 20.09
C LEU A 201 -10.29 -5.42 20.45
N TYR A 202 -9.88 -4.44 21.28
CA TYR A 202 -10.74 -3.36 21.70
C TYR A 202 -11.20 -2.48 20.54
N ILE A 203 -10.26 -2.04 19.68
CA ILE A 203 -10.57 -1.28 18.48
C ILE A 203 -11.48 -2.08 17.54
N SER A 204 -11.21 -3.38 17.37
CA SER A 204 -12.03 -4.25 16.51
C SER A 204 -13.45 -4.40 17.02
N VAL A 205 -13.65 -4.55 18.32
CA VAL A 205 -14.99 -4.60 18.94
C VAL A 205 -15.74 -3.30 18.70
N VAL A 206 -15.12 -2.15 18.97
CA VAL A 206 -15.74 -0.83 18.72
C VAL A 206 -16.09 -0.67 17.24
N SER A 207 -15.20 -1.05 16.35
CA SER A 207 -15.45 -1.03 14.90
C SER A 207 -16.65 -1.87 14.50
N LEU A 208 -16.76 -3.09 15.00
CA LEU A 208 -17.89 -3.98 14.70
C LEU A 208 -19.20 -3.50 15.30
N LEU A 209 -19.19 -2.90 16.50
CA LEU A 209 -20.37 -2.29 17.10
C LEU A 209 -20.96 -1.17 16.23
N VAL A 210 -20.13 -0.48 15.45
CA VAL A 210 -20.57 0.53 14.48
C VAL A 210 -20.94 -0.12 13.14
N ALA A 211 -20.06 -0.96 12.61
CA ALA A 211 -20.16 -1.49 11.26
C ALA A 211 -21.32 -2.49 11.08
N VAL A 212 -21.53 -3.39 12.06
CA VAL A 212 -22.50 -4.47 11.93
C VAL A 212 -23.94 -3.95 11.89
N PRO A 213 -24.40 -3.10 12.83
CA PRO A 213 -25.76 -2.59 12.77
C PRO A 213 -26.01 -1.78 11.50
N ILE A 214 -25.13 -0.84 11.17
CA ILE A 214 -25.31 0.04 10.02
C ILE A 214 -25.25 -0.77 8.71
N GLY A 215 -24.24 -1.63 8.55
CA GLY A 215 -24.07 -2.45 7.36
C GLY A 215 -25.21 -3.43 7.13
N LEU A 216 -25.65 -4.11 8.21
CA LEU A 216 -26.75 -5.10 8.13
C LEU A 216 -28.11 -4.43 7.84
N PHE A 217 -28.45 -3.34 8.53
CA PHE A 217 -29.68 -2.61 8.23
C PHE A 217 -29.68 -2.02 6.82
N THR A 218 -28.53 -1.55 6.34
CA THR A 218 -28.37 -1.09 4.96
C THR A 218 -28.60 -2.23 3.97
N ALA A 219 -28.04 -3.42 4.22
CA ALA A 219 -28.24 -4.59 3.39
C ALA A 219 -29.70 -5.02 3.32
N ILE A 220 -30.35 -5.14 4.48
CA ILE A 220 -31.78 -5.51 4.56
C ILE A 220 -32.64 -4.48 3.85
N TYR A 221 -32.38 -3.19 4.04
CA TYR A 221 -33.12 -2.14 3.36
C TYR A 221 -32.97 -2.22 1.84
N LEU A 222 -31.73 -2.38 1.35
CA LEU A 222 -31.44 -2.43 -0.08
C LEU A 222 -32.01 -3.71 -0.74
N ALA A 223 -31.93 -4.85 -0.03
CA ALA A 223 -32.41 -6.13 -0.55
C ALA A 223 -33.94 -6.22 -0.60
N GLU A 224 -34.63 -5.76 0.46
CA GLU A 224 -36.04 -6.09 0.67
C GLU A 224 -37.00 -4.88 0.54
N TYR A 225 -36.53 -3.65 0.82
CA TYR A 225 -37.40 -2.47 0.88
C TYR A 225 -37.13 -1.41 -0.17
N ALA A 226 -35.88 -1.32 -0.66
CA ALA A 226 -35.50 -0.25 -1.57
C ALA A 226 -36.12 -0.43 -2.96
N SER A 227 -36.63 0.66 -3.52
CA SER A 227 -37.03 0.67 -4.92
C SER A 227 -35.83 0.48 -5.86
N ARG A 228 -36.05 -0.07 -7.05
CA ARG A 228 -35.00 -0.30 -8.05
C ARG A 228 -34.11 0.92 -8.32
N PRO A 229 -34.66 2.15 -8.50
CA PRO A 229 -33.82 3.33 -8.68
C PRO A 229 -32.92 3.63 -7.50
N VAL A 230 -33.42 3.54 -6.26
CA VAL A 230 -32.65 3.77 -5.05
C VAL A 230 -31.50 2.76 -4.94
N ARG A 231 -31.79 1.48 -5.13
CA ARG A 231 -30.78 0.43 -5.09
C ARG A 231 -29.67 0.65 -6.14
N ASN A 232 -30.04 1.03 -7.35
CA ASN A 232 -29.10 1.24 -8.46
C ASN A 232 -28.16 2.42 -8.23
N TRP A 233 -28.55 3.42 -7.41
CA TRP A 233 -27.70 4.54 -7.06
C TRP A 233 -26.94 4.33 -5.76
N VAL A 234 -27.57 3.79 -4.75
CA VAL A 234 -26.98 3.65 -3.42
C VAL A 234 -25.91 2.54 -3.39
N LYS A 235 -26.13 1.40 -4.06
CA LYS A 235 -25.16 0.30 -4.07
C LYS A 235 -23.79 0.73 -4.66
N PRO A 236 -23.71 1.38 -5.83
CA PRO A 236 -22.44 1.89 -6.34
C PRO A 236 -21.80 2.96 -5.44
N LEU A 237 -22.59 3.83 -4.79
CA LEU A 237 -22.04 4.81 -3.85
C LEU A 237 -21.35 4.15 -2.66
N ILE A 238 -21.95 3.10 -2.10
CA ILE A 238 -21.39 2.30 -1.01
C ILE A 238 -20.09 1.62 -1.49
N GLU A 239 -20.08 1.07 -2.72
CA GLU A 239 -18.91 0.42 -3.31
C GLU A 239 -17.75 1.41 -3.57
N ILE A 240 -18.05 2.65 -3.96
CA ILE A 240 -17.03 3.71 -4.11
C ILE A 240 -16.32 3.99 -2.77
N ILE A 241 -17.06 4.04 -1.66
CA ILE A 241 -16.49 4.24 -0.34
C ILE A 241 -15.51 3.11 0.01
N ALA A 242 -15.83 1.87 -0.33
CA ALA A 242 -14.95 0.73 -0.14
C ALA A 242 -13.65 0.81 -0.96
N GLY A 243 -13.65 1.54 -2.07
CA GLY A 243 -12.48 1.76 -2.94
C GLY A 243 -11.53 2.85 -2.48
N ILE A 244 -11.88 3.64 -1.48
CA ILE A 244 -11.02 4.72 -0.95
C ILE A 244 -9.83 4.10 -0.21
N PRO A 245 -8.58 4.54 -0.48
CA PRO A 245 -7.39 4.06 0.24
C PRO A 245 -7.52 4.29 1.76
N THR A 246 -7.11 3.29 2.56
CA THR A 246 -7.25 3.35 4.03
C THR A 246 -6.48 4.50 4.68
N VAL A 247 -5.39 4.96 4.05
CA VAL A 247 -4.62 6.14 4.48
C VAL A 247 -5.50 7.41 4.51
N VAL A 248 -6.40 7.57 3.54
CA VAL A 248 -7.32 8.73 3.49
C VAL A 248 -8.26 8.71 4.69
N PHE A 249 -8.78 7.54 5.05
CA PHE A 249 -9.58 7.36 6.28
C PHE A 249 -8.76 7.64 7.54
N GLY A 250 -7.47 7.26 7.55
CA GLY A 250 -6.55 7.57 8.65
C GLY A 250 -6.35 9.06 8.84
N ILE A 251 -6.13 9.82 7.75
CA ILE A 251 -6.03 11.28 7.77
C ILE A 251 -7.36 11.91 8.23
N PHE A 252 -8.48 11.43 7.71
CA PHE A 252 -9.82 11.90 8.12
C PHE A 252 -10.05 11.66 9.61
N ALA A 253 -9.65 10.49 10.14
CA ALA A 253 -9.69 10.19 11.55
C ALA A 253 -8.88 11.18 12.39
N LEU A 254 -7.63 11.44 11.98
CA LEU A 254 -6.70 12.32 12.69
C LEU A 254 -7.14 13.78 12.69
N VAL A 255 -7.59 14.29 11.52
CA VAL A 255 -7.86 15.73 11.33
C VAL A 255 -9.29 16.13 11.67
N THR A 256 -10.24 15.22 11.52
CA THR A 256 -11.68 15.54 11.66
C THR A 256 -12.32 14.80 12.81
N VAL A 257 -12.31 13.46 12.80
CA VAL A 257 -13.06 12.66 13.78
C VAL A 257 -12.46 12.77 15.18
N GLY A 258 -11.12 12.68 15.27
CA GLY A 258 -10.42 12.76 16.56
C GLY A 258 -10.65 14.09 17.28
N PRO A 259 -10.38 15.25 16.65
CA PRO A 259 -10.69 16.55 17.23
C PRO A 259 -12.17 16.70 17.60
N ALA A 260 -13.09 16.26 16.73
CA ALA A 260 -14.52 16.34 17.02
C ALA A 260 -14.93 15.51 18.24
N LEU A 261 -14.41 14.28 18.37
CA LEU A 261 -14.66 13.44 19.54
C LEU A 261 -14.04 14.02 20.83
N ARG A 262 -12.82 14.58 20.72
CA ARG A 262 -12.18 15.25 21.85
C ARG A 262 -13.01 16.44 22.32
N ASP A 263 -13.32 17.38 21.42
CA ASP A 263 -13.91 18.67 21.77
C ASP A 263 -15.39 18.55 22.22
N TRP A 264 -16.14 17.61 21.65
CA TRP A 264 -17.57 17.46 21.91
C TRP A 264 -17.90 16.41 22.97
N PHE A 265 -17.00 15.43 23.20
CA PHE A 265 -17.28 14.33 24.13
C PHE A 265 -16.19 14.16 25.20
N ALA A 266 -14.91 14.05 24.83
CA ALA A 266 -13.86 13.68 25.77
C ALA A 266 -13.59 14.81 26.78
N GLU A 267 -13.33 16.03 26.33
CA GLU A 267 -13.08 17.19 27.18
C GLU A 267 -14.28 17.57 28.06
N PRO A 268 -15.52 17.70 27.53
CA PRO A 268 -16.66 18.08 28.35
C PRO A 268 -17.02 17.05 29.42
N LEU A 269 -16.72 15.76 29.19
CA LEU A 269 -16.98 14.67 30.14
C LEU A 269 -15.79 14.39 31.07
N GLY A 270 -14.63 15.05 30.86
CA GLY A 270 -13.42 14.83 31.66
C GLY A 270 -12.79 13.47 31.43
N LEU A 271 -13.03 12.86 30.26
CA LEU A 271 -12.58 11.51 29.92
C LEU A 271 -11.24 11.47 29.14
N GLY A 272 -10.68 12.62 28.78
CA GLY A 272 -9.39 12.72 28.09
C GLY A 272 -9.27 13.98 27.22
N ASN A 273 -8.04 14.30 26.81
CA ASN A 273 -7.72 15.48 26.00
C ASN A 273 -7.07 15.10 24.66
N SER A 274 -7.00 13.81 24.33
CA SER A 274 -6.37 13.33 23.11
C SER A 274 -7.39 13.18 21.98
N GLY A 275 -7.04 13.66 20.79
CA GLY A 275 -7.80 13.37 19.57
C GLY A 275 -7.54 11.95 19.04
N SER A 276 -6.40 11.34 19.44
CA SER A 276 -6.09 9.94 19.11
C SER A 276 -6.66 9.05 20.20
N SER A 277 -7.58 8.14 19.84
CA SER A 277 -8.24 7.26 20.79
C SER A 277 -8.76 5.98 20.13
N VAL A 278 -9.04 4.97 20.96
CA VAL A 278 -9.70 3.72 20.53
C VAL A 278 -11.02 4.01 19.83
N MET A 279 -11.81 4.94 20.37
CA MET A 279 -13.10 5.34 19.81
C MET A 279 -12.94 5.97 18.42
N THR A 280 -11.95 6.87 18.25
CA THR A 280 -11.67 7.50 16.96
C THR A 280 -11.32 6.46 15.91
N ALA A 281 -10.37 5.56 16.20
CA ALA A 281 -9.97 4.48 15.31
C ALA A 281 -11.14 3.53 15.03
N GLY A 282 -11.84 3.08 16.07
CA GLY A 282 -12.93 2.12 15.95
C GLY A 282 -14.10 2.64 15.12
N ILE A 283 -14.51 3.90 15.29
CA ILE A 283 -15.59 4.51 14.48
C ILE A 283 -15.17 4.57 13.00
N VAL A 284 -13.96 5.04 12.70
CA VAL A 284 -13.52 5.21 11.32
C VAL A 284 -13.33 3.86 10.62
N ILE A 285 -12.74 2.87 11.31
CA ILE A 285 -12.67 1.49 10.81
C ILE A 285 -14.08 0.90 10.66
N GLY A 286 -14.99 1.23 11.58
CA GLY A 286 -16.40 0.86 11.48
C GLY A 286 -17.03 1.38 10.20
N ILE A 287 -16.89 2.67 9.90
CA ILE A 287 -17.40 3.30 8.67
C ILE A 287 -16.80 2.63 7.43
N LEU A 288 -15.50 2.34 7.43
CA LEU A 288 -14.82 1.63 6.34
C LEU A 288 -15.38 0.22 6.12
N ASN A 289 -15.81 -0.47 7.18
CA ASN A 289 -16.36 -1.82 7.10
C ASN A 289 -17.85 -1.88 6.75
N VAL A 290 -18.61 -0.78 6.88
CA VAL A 290 -20.03 -0.73 6.51
C VAL A 290 -20.28 -1.19 5.08
N PRO A 291 -19.57 -0.69 4.06
CA PRO A 291 -19.77 -1.14 2.67
C PRO A 291 -19.53 -2.64 2.50
N PHE A 292 -18.51 -3.16 3.16
CA PHE A 292 -18.14 -4.57 3.08
C PHE A 292 -19.22 -5.49 3.66
N ILE A 293 -19.69 -5.18 4.88
CA ILE A 293 -20.78 -5.93 5.52
C ILE A 293 -22.06 -5.79 4.73
N SER A 294 -22.40 -4.59 4.26
CA SER A 294 -23.62 -4.33 3.50
C SER A 294 -23.63 -5.09 2.18
N SER A 295 -22.53 -5.07 1.42
CA SER A 295 -22.47 -5.74 0.12
C SER A 295 -22.56 -7.27 0.26
N LEU A 296 -21.78 -7.86 1.15
CA LEU A 296 -21.83 -9.31 1.39
C LEU A 296 -23.18 -9.76 1.94
N SER A 297 -23.76 -9.01 2.87
CA SER A 297 -25.06 -9.35 3.45
C SER A 297 -26.20 -9.19 2.43
N ASP A 298 -26.15 -8.15 1.56
CA ASP A 298 -27.11 -7.98 0.45
C ASP A 298 -27.08 -9.19 -0.50
N ASP A 299 -25.89 -9.65 -0.87
CA ASP A 299 -25.74 -10.82 -1.75
C ASP A 299 -26.28 -12.10 -1.09
N ILE A 300 -26.02 -12.31 0.19
CA ILE A 300 -26.52 -13.46 0.97
C ILE A 300 -28.02 -13.42 1.11
N ILE A 301 -28.62 -12.26 1.42
CA ILE A 301 -30.08 -12.08 1.54
C ILE A 301 -30.75 -12.35 0.21
N ASN A 302 -30.18 -11.88 -0.90
CA ASN A 302 -30.71 -12.13 -2.24
C ASN A 302 -30.57 -13.60 -2.67
N ALA A 303 -29.62 -14.34 -2.13
CA ALA A 303 -29.45 -15.78 -2.41
C ALA A 303 -30.51 -16.67 -1.73
N VAL A 304 -31.30 -16.15 -0.79
CA VAL A 304 -32.42 -16.89 -0.18
C VAL A 304 -33.47 -17.21 -1.23
N PRO A 305 -33.89 -18.50 -1.40
CA PRO A 305 -34.82 -18.91 -2.44
C PRO A 305 -36.16 -18.15 -2.40
N GLN A 306 -36.62 -17.69 -3.57
CA GLN A 306 -37.88 -16.95 -3.69
C GLN A 306 -39.07 -17.75 -3.20
N ALA A 307 -39.08 -19.09 -3.36
CA ALA A 307 -40.12 -19.96 -2.88
C ALA A 307 -40.41 -19.86 -1.37
N LEU A 308 -39.38 -19.54 -0.55
CA LEU A 308 -39.56 -19.31 0.88
C LEU A 308 -40.35 -18.01 1.13
N ARG A 309 -40.07 -16.96 0.37
CA ARG A 309 -40.80 -15.69 0.44
C ARG A 309 -42.24 -15.85 0.00
N ASP A 310 -42.44 -16.50 -1.14
CA ASP A 310 -43.76 -16.74 -1.72
C ASP A 310 -44.63 -17.63 -0.81
N GLY A 311 -44.02 -18.64 -0.17
CA GLY A 311 -44.70 -19.45 0.82
C GLY A 311 -45.16 -18.66 2.06
N SER A 312 -44.32 -17.76 2.55
CA SER A 312 -44.65 -16.86 3.68
C SER A 312 -45.80 -15.92 3.31
N TYR A 313 -45.74 -15.28 2.14
CA TYR A 313 -46.83 -14.42 1.65
C TYR A 313 -48.13 -15.19 1.40
N GLY A 314 -48.02 -16.44 0.90
CA GLY A 314 -49.18 -17.34 0.71
C GLY A 314 -49.89 -17.69 2.01
N LEU A 315 -49.19 -17.67 3.15
CA LEU A 315 -49.75 -17.83 4.49
C LEU A 315 -50.28 -16.52 5.11
N GLY A 316 -50.21 -15.40 4.37
CA GLY A 316 -50.73 -14.10 4.79
C GLY A 316 -49.78 -13.26 5.60
N ALA A 317 -48.46 -13.61 5.65
CA ALA A 317 -47.50 -12.80 6.34
C ALA A 317 -47.21 -11.46 5.64
N THR A 318 -46.98 -10.42 6.39
CA THR A 318 -46.54 -9.13 5.87
C THR A 318 -45.07 -9.18 5.44
N GLN A 319 -44.62 -8.21 4.65
CA GLN A 319 -43.22 -8.11 4.23
C GLN A 319 -42.26 -8.09 5.42
N SER A 320 -42.58 -7.32 6.47
CA SER A 320 -41.73 -7.24 7.67
C SER A 320 -41.65 -8.58 8.42
N GLU A 321 -42.76 -9.32 8.50
CA GLU A 321 -42.79 -10.65 9.12
C GLU A 321 -42.00 -11.67 8.28
N THR A 322 -42.15 -11.64 6.97
CA THR A 322 -41.39 -12.49 6.04
C THR A 322 -39.89 -12.24 6.19
N VAL A 323 -39.45 -10.97 6.23
CA VAL A 323 -38.04 -10.62 6.40
C VAL A 323 -37.52 -11.14 7.74
N LYS A 324 -38.23 -10.88 8.85
CA LYS A 324 -37.78 -11.25 10.19
C LYS A 324 -37.80 -12.74 10.50
N GLN A 325 -38.85 -13.44 10.02
CA GLN A 325 -39.10 -14.83 10.42
C GLN A 325 -38.65 -15.86 9.39
N VAL A 326 -38.44 -15.46 8.13
CA VAL A 326 -38.06 -16.37 7.05
C VAL A 326 -36.74 -15.99 6.44
N VAL A 327 -36.62 -14.77 5.88
CA VAL A 327 -35.44 -14.38 5.10
C VAL A 327 -34.21 -14.23 5.98
N PHE A 328 -34.32 -13.45 7.07
CA PHE A 328 -33.20 -13.19 7.97
C PHE A 328 -32.68 -14.46 8.65
N PRO A 329 -33.51 -15.35 9.24
CA PRO A 329 -33.03 -16.61 9.78
C PRO A 329 -32.37 -17.53 8.73
N ALA A 330 -32.90 -17.57 7.51
CA ALA A 330 -32.34 -18.35 6.43
C ALA A 330 -30.97 -17.81 5.95
N ALA A 331 -30.83 -16.48 5.95
CA ALA A 331 -29.57 -15.80 5.59
C ALA A 331 -28.53 -15.76 6.74
N LEU A 332 -28.95 -15.96 7.99
CA LEU A 332 -28.13 -15.76 9.19
C LEU A 332 -26.77 -16.48 9.17
N PRO A 333 -26.64 -17.74 8.76
CA PRO A 333 -25.34 -18.40 8.70
C PRO A 333 -24.35 -17.70 7.77
N GLY A 334 -24.82 -17.21 6.63
CA GLY A 334 -24.00 -16.43 5.70
C GLY A 334 -23.66 -15.04 6.24
N ILE A 335 -24.63 -14.35 6.85
CA ILE A 335 -24.40 -13.03 7.47
C ILE A 335 -23.34 -13.12 8.59
N VAL A 336 -23.37 -14.16 9.42
CA VAL A 336 -22.34 -14.41 10.42
C VAL A 336 -20.97 -14.58 9.75
N GLY A 337 -20.90 -15.29 8.62
CA GLY A 337 -19.69 -15.41 7.81
C GLY A 337 -19.17 -14.03 7.32
N ALA A 338 -20.06 -13.17 6.83
CA ALA A 338 -19.71 -11.81 6.42
C ALA A 338 -19.17 -10.96 7.59
N ILE A 339 -19.78 -11.07 8.76
CA ILE A 339 -19.33 -10.38 9.99
C ILE A 339 -17.93 -10.89 10.41
N LEU A 340 -17.68 -12.20 10.37
CA LEU A 340 -16.37 -12.77 10.69
C LEU A 340 -15.29 -12.31 9.72
N MET A 341 -15.61 -12.18 8.43
CA MET A 341 -14.68 -11.61 7.45
C MET A 341 -14.41 -10.13 7.71
N ALA A 342 -15.43 -9.36 8.09
CA ALA A 342 -15.25 -7.96 8.48
C ALA A 342 -14.43 -7.82 9.77
N ALA A 343 -14.62 -8.72 10.74
CA ALA A 343 -13.81 -8.78 11.96
C ALA A 343 -12.33 -9.06 11.64
N SER A 344 -12.06 -10.03 10.78
CA SER A 344 -10.70 -10.33 10.32
C SER A 344 -10.04 -9.12 9.65
N ARG A 345 -10.80 -8.38 8.85
CA ARG A 345 -10.34 -7.13 8.22
C ARG A 345 -10.07 -6.03 9.25
N ALA A 346 -10.96 -5.85 10.24
CA ALA A 346 -10.78 -4.87 11.29
C ALA A 346 -9.54 -5.14 12.15
N ILE A 347 -9.27 -6.41 12.47
CA ILE A 347 -8.06 -6.85 13.20
C ILE A 347 -6.79 -6.59 12.37
N GLY A 348 -6.85 -6.75 11.05
CA GLY A 348 -5.72 -6.52 10.15
C GLY A 348 -5.50 -5.06 9.72
N GLU A 349 -6.38 -4.12 10.14
CA GLU A 349 -6.25 -2.71 9.75
C GLU A 349 -5.11 -2.03 10.53
N THR A 350 -4.08 -1.62 9.81
CA THR A 350 -2.87 -1.05 10.42
C THR A 350 -2.79 0.47 10.28
N MET A 351 -3.12 1.02 9.10
CA MET A 351 -2.89 2.43 8.79
C MET A 351 -3.80 3.36 9.56
N ILE A 352 -5.10 3.03 9.67
CA ILE A 352 -6.05 3.83 10.43
C ILE A 352 -5.72 3.75 11.91
N VAL A 353 -5.33 2.57 12.42
CA VAL A 353 -4.96 2.39 13.84
C VAL A 353 -3.78 3.27 14.21
N VAL A 354 -2.68 3.21 13.43
CA VAL A 354 -1.48 4.02 13.69
C VAL A 354 -1.78 5.52 13.69
N MET A 355 -2.64 5.99 12.79
CA MET A 355 -2.95 7.42 12.66
C MET A 355 -3.98 7.89 13.67
N ALA A 356 -4.94 7.05 14.06
CA ALA A 356 -6.11 7.45 14.83
C ALA A 356 -6.10 7.00 16.30
N ALA A 357 -5.45 5.86 16.62
CA ALA A 357 -5.35 5.39 18.00
C ALA A 357 -4.05 5.82 18.69
N GLY A 358 -2.96 5.94 17.92
CA GLY A 358 -1.64 6.28 18.42
C GLY A 358 -0.64 5.14 18.28
N LEU A 359 0.55 5.30 18.88
CA LEU A 359 1.66 4.36 18.82
C LEU A 359 2.03 3.76 20.18
N ALA A 360 1.38 4.21 21.26
CA ALA A 360 1.65 3.76 22.62
C ALA A 360 0.64 2.68 23.00
N ALA A 361 1.10 1.42 23.13
CA ALA A 361 0.21 0.37 23.59
C ALA A 361 0.03 0.44 25.10
N SER A 362 -1.19 0.70 25.56
CA SER A 362 -1.58 0.79 26.98
C SER A 362 -2.82 -0.05 27.28
N LEU A 363 -2.89 -0.57 28.50
CA LEU A 363 -4.06 -1.29 28.99
C LEU A 363 -5.05 -0.27 29.62
N THR A 364 -5.92 0.29 28.81
CA THR A 364 -6.98 1.16 29.28
C THR A 364 -8.36 0.58 28.93
N LEU A 365 -9.35 0.87 29.78
CA LEU A 365 -10.77 0.60 29.53
C LEU A 365 -11.50 1.84 29.02
N ASN A 366 -10.86 3.00 29.09
CA ASN A 366 -11.44 4.24 28.60
C ASN A 366 -11.32 4.30 27.06
N PRO A 367 -12.43 4.29 26.32
CA PRO A 367 -12.39 4.28 24.85
C PRO A 367 -11.89 5.60 24.25
N LEU A 368 -11.79 6.66 25.04
CA LEU A 368 -11.31 7.98 24.62
C LEU A 368 -9.82 8.20 24.92
N ASP A 369 -9.12 7.20 25.46
CA ASP A 369 -7.68 7.21 25.62
C ASP A 369 -6.96 6.66 24.37
N SER A 370 -5.70 7.05 24.22
CA SER A 370 -4.79 6.48 23.22
C SER A 370 -4.32 5.09 23.65
N VAL A 371 -4.26 4.18 22.71
CA VAL A 371 -3.80 2.78 22.88
C VAL A 371 -2.76 2.44 21.84
#